data_6de0bac96dd7be5f2f74a81bcb8f87bb
#
_entry.id   6de0bac96dd7be5f2f74a81bcb8f87bb
#
_cell.length_a   1.000
_cell.length_b   1.000
_cell.length_c   1.000
_cell.angle_alpha   90.00
_cell.angle_beta   90.00
_cell.angle_gamma   90.00
#
_symmetry.space_group_name_H-M   'P 1'
#
loop_
_entity.id
_entity.type
_entity.pdbx_description
1 polymer ?
#
loop_
_entity_poly.entity_id
_entity_poly.type
_entity_poly.pdbx_seq_one_letter_code
_entity_poly.pdbx_strand_id
1 'polypeptide(L)'
;MEKQEMLEQNAVCREIGARTGGDILIGVVGPVRTGKSTFIKRFMEQLVLPAMGPEAARLRARDELPQSAAGRTIMTTEPKFIPEAAVPLALEGGGECRVRLIDCVGYMVEGAMGHEEDDKPRMVKSPWFEEEIPFDLAAETGTRKVITDHSTIGIVVTTDGSISEIPRESYLPAEQRVVQELEELGKPFVILLNSTHPDAPETRALAAELEQSYGRCVLAVSCLDLDAAALNTILQKVLYEFPVRELDFALPRWVTMLDKGHWLQTEVYSAAMAFSEQVTRMKDLSASGGAALACDAVQQTALSGMNLSDGIVRVTVILKPEVFYQVLSEQTGLEIGDEAGLMPCILSLAKASREYEKIRSALEQVEATGYGIVMPTIDELSLEQPEIVQQGGRYGVRLEASAPSIQMMKATIHTEISPIVGTEKQSEDLVQSLLQDFESDPVKLWESNIFGKSLHELVNDGLQNKLLHMPQEARTKMQETLEQVINEGCTGLICILL
;
A
#
# COMPACT_ATOMS: atom_id res chain seq x y z
N MET A 1 -8.70 27.32 27.40
CA MET A 1 -9.82 26.84 26.57
C MET A 1 -9.86 27.59 25.23
N GLU A 2 -10.16 28.89 25.19
CA GLU A 2 -10.25 29.66 23.92
C GLU A 2 -9.06 29.54 22.97
N LYS A 3 -7.83 29.49 23.48
CA LYS A 3 -6.61 29.40 22.65
C LYS A 3 -6.42 28.01 22.03
N GLN A 4 -6.90 26.96 22.69
CA GLN A 4 -6.79 25.58 22.21
C GLN A 4 -7.89 25.28 21.19
N GLU A 5 -9.12 25.79 21.40
CA GLU A 5 -10.21 25.74 20.44
C GLU A 5 -9.88 26.50 19.14
N MET A 6 -9.23 27.66 19.25
CA MET A 6 -8.78 28.43 18.07
C MET A 6 -7.67 27.74 17.28
N LEU A 7 -6.79 26.96 17.94
CA LEU A 7 -5.76 26.15 17.32
C LEU A 7 -6.34 24.97 16.53
N GLU A 8 -7.36 24.32 17.08
CA GLU A 8 -8.08 23.23 16.40
C GLU A 8 -8.87 23.74 15.19
N GLN A 9 -9.51 24.90 15.28
CA GLN A 9 -10.23 25.55 14.18
C GLN A 9 -9.32 25.81 12.98
N ASN A 10 -8.14 26.36 13.23
CA ASN A 10 -7.16 26.64 12.17
C ASN A 10 -6.63 25.38 11.50
N ALA A 11 -6.54 24.27 12.24
CA ALA A 11 -6.10 22.99 11.68
C ALA A 11 -7.08 22.42 10.65
N VAL A 12 -8.38 22.41 10.98
CA VAL A 12 -9.43 21.90 10.08
C VAL A 12 -9.55 22.72 8.79
N CYS A 13 -9.56 24.04 8.90
CA CYS A 13 -9.59 24.91 7.72
C CYS A 13 -8.36 24.73 6.82
N ARG A 14 -7.18 24.51 7.41
CA ARG A 14 -5.94 24.22 6.65
C ARG A 14 -6.07 22.92 5.85
N GLU A 15 -6.60 21.88 6.48
CA GLU A 15 -6.77 20.57 5.85
C GLU A 15 -7.77 20.65 4.69
N ILE A 16 -8.91 21.31 4.87
CA ILE A 16 -9.87 21.55 3.77
C ILE A 16 -9.22 22.41 2.67
N GLY A 17 -8.48 23.46 3.03
CA GLY A 17 -7.78 24.32 2.09
C GLY A 17 -6.78 23.55 1.22
N ALA A 18 -6.00 22.64 1.80
CA ALA A 18 -5.10 21.76 1.05
C ALA A 18 -5.84 20.86 0.05
N ARG A 19 -7.01 20.35 0.44
CA ARG A 19 -7.86 19.52 -0.44
C ARG A 19 -8.51 20.30 -1.58
N THR A 20 -8.78 21.59 -1.39
CA THR A 20 -9.48 22.45 -2.34
C THR A 20 -8.57 23.42 -3.10
N GLY A 21 -7.25 23.27 -2.95
CA GLY A 21 -6.28 24.16 -3.62
C GLY A 21 -6.19 25.57 -3.03
N GLY A 22 -6.52 25.73 -1.76
CA GLY A 22 -6.45 26.98 -1.00
C GLY A 22 -7.78 27.76 -0.93
N ASP A 23 -8.76 27.44 -1.78
CA ASP A 23 -10.06 28.11 -1.80
C ASP A 23 -11.16 27.19 -1.26
N ILE A 24 -11.74 27.56 -0.12
CA ILE A 24 -12.86 26.85 0.51
C ILE A 24 -14.16 27.57 0.12
N LEU A 25 -14.79 27.11 -0.94
CA LEU A 25 -16.08 27.64 -1.41
C LEU A 25 -17.19 26.73 -0.92
N ILE A 26 -17.90 27.17 0.13
CA ILE A 26 -18.94 26.39 0.79
C ILE A 26 -20.29 26.69 0.14
N GLY A 27 -20.82 25.77 -0.66
CA GLY A 27 -22.18 25.83 -1.16
C GLY A 27 -23.18 25.41 -0.10
N VAL A 28 -23.99 26.33 0.41
CA VAL A 28 -25.06 26.03 1.35
C VAL A 28 -26.33 25.82 0.57
N VAL A 29 -26.71 24.56 0.38
CA VAL A 29 -27.79 24.16 -0.54
C VAL A 29 -28.89 23.39 0.22
N GLY A 30 -29.99 23.12 -0.43
CA GLY A 30 -31.11 22.41 0.19
C GLY A 30 -32.48 23.00 -0.19
N PRO A 31 -33.56 22.42 0.29
CA PRO A 31 -34.91 22.94 0.07
C PRO A 31 -35.08 24.38 0.61
N VAL A 32 -36.02 25.13 0.09
CA VAL A 32 -36.33 26.45 0.63
C VAL A 32 -36.78 26.35 2.10
N ARG A 33 -36.51 27.41 2.90
CA ARG A 33 -36.94 27.52 4.32
C ARG A 33 -36.41 26.49 5.30
N THR A 34 -35.31 25.84 4.97
CA THR A 34 -34.63 24.88 5.86
C THR A 34 -33.65 25.53 6.85
N GLY A 35 -33.40 26.83 6.76
CA GLY A 35 -32.47 27.53 7.65
C GLY A 35 -31.08 27.80 7.06
N LYS A 36 -30.93 27.68 5.73
CA LYS A 36 -29.63 27.95 5.02
C LYS A 36 -29.03 29.30 5.39
N SER A 37 -29.78 30.38 5.22
CA SER A 37 -29.31 31.72 5.51
C SER A 37 -29.02 31.94 7.02
N THR A 38 -29.71 31.22 7.91
CA THR A 38 -29.42 31.24 9.34
C THR A 38 -28.08 30.54 9.63
N PHE A 39 -27.83 29.40 9.01
CA PHE A 39 -26.54 28.70 9.08
C PHE A 39 -25.40 29.61 8.57
N ILE A 40 -25.55 30.22 7.41
CA ILE A 40 -24.53 31.13 6.84
C ILE A 40 -24.24 32.28 7.81
N LYS A 41 -25.28 32.90 8.36
CA LYS A 41 -25.13 33.98 9.34
C LYS A 41 -24.32 33.53 10.55
N ARG A 42 -24.66 32.38 11.14
CA ARG A 42 -23.94 31.82 12.30
C ARG A 42 -22.49 31.45 11.96
N PHE A 43 -22.28 30.84 10.82
CA PHE A 43 -20.94 30.50 10.36
C PHE A 43 -20.07 31.76 10.22
N MET A 44 -20.59 32.80 9.62
CA MET A 44 -19.88 34.09 9.48
C MET A 44 -19.61 34.72 10.83
N GLU A 45 -20.61 34.80 11.73
CA GLU A 45 -20.48 35.42 13.05
C GLU A 45 -19.48 34.70 13.96
N GLN A 46 -19.47 33.37 13.92
CA GLN A 46 -18.67 32.56 14.84
C GLN A 46 -17.25 32.23 14.34
N LEU A 47 -17.07 32.05 13.03
CA LEU A 47 -15.77 31.64 12.46
C LEU A 47 -15.10 32.71 11.61
N VAL A 48 -15.82 33.35 10.70
CA VAL A 48 -15.19 34.22 9.68
C VAL A 48 -14.93 35.64 10.21
N LEU A 49 -15.94 36.29 10.76
CA LEU A 49 -15.80 37.66 11.27
C LEU A 49 -14.76 37.83 12.38
N PRO A 50 -14.61 36.89 13.35
CA PRO A 50 -13.56 36.97 14.35
C PRO A 50 -12.15 36.87 13.75
N ALA A 51 -11.99 36.14 12.64
CA ALA A 51 -10.72 35.94 11.97
C ALA A 51 -10.33 37.08 11.01
N MET A 52 -11.26 37.98 10.69
CA MET A 52 -10.98 39.13 9.82
C MET A 52 -10.20 40.24 10.53
N GLY A 53 -9.10 40.70 9.93
CA GLY A 53 -8.23 41.71 10.53
C GLY A 53 -8.81 43.14 10.60
N PRO A 54 -9.06 43.85 9.48
CA PRO A 54 -9.48 45.25 9.51
C PRO A 54 -10.96 45.40 9.90
N GLU A 55 -11.22 46.34 10.84
CA GLU A 55 -12.59 46.62 11.31
C GLU A 55 -13.54 47.03 10.18
N ALA A 56 -13.07 47.82 9.22
CA ALA A 56 -13.87 48.24 8.05
C ALA A 56 -14.27 47.05 7.15
N ALA A 57 -13.43 46.01 7.06
CA ALA A 57 -13.78 44.80 6.31
C ALA A 57 -14.82 43.98 7.06
N ARG A 58 -14.69 43.85 8.40
CA ARG A 58 -15.69 43.19 9.24
C ARG A 58 -17.06 43.84 9.19
N LEU A 59 -17.12 45.18 9.20
CA LEU A 59 -18.37 45.90 9.09
C LEU A 59 -19.04 45.64 7.73
N ARG A 60 -18.30 45.72 6.60
CA ARG A 60 -18.85 45.36 5.30
C ARG A 60 -19.37 43.94 5.22
N ALA A 61 -18.56 42.98 5.64
CA ALA A 61 -18.97 41.59 5.65
C ALA A 61 -20.20 41.33 6.56
N ARG A 62 -20.37 42.14 7.61
CA ARG A 62 -21.57 42.09 8.47
C ARG A 62 -22.79 42.62 7.78
N ASP A 63 -22.65 43.67 6.95
CA ASP A 63 -23.75 44.26 6.16
C ASP A 63 -24.18 43.34 4.99
N GLU A 64 -23.27 42.45 4.53
CA GLU A 64 -23.54 41.47 3.48
C GLU A 64 -24.28 40.20 4.01
N LEU A 65 -24.39 40.04 5.34
CA LEU A 65 -25.06 38.89 5.92
C LEU A 65 -26.53 38.77 5.49
N PRO A 66 -27.01 37.55 5.24
CA PRO A 66 -28.41 37.36 4.89
C PRO A 66 -29.31 37.88 5.99
N GLN A 67 -30.31 38.67 5.63
CA GLN A 67 -31.35 39.08 6.57
C GLN A 67 -32.28 37.88 6.78
N SER A 68 -32.35 37.35 7.99
CA SER A 68 -33.31 36.33 8.36
C SER A 68 -34.71 36.97 8.34
N ALA A 69 -35.41 36.86 7.24
CA ALA A 69 -36.80 37.32 7.16
C ALA A 69 -37.66 36.34 7.95
N ALA A 70 -38.24 36.79 9.06
CA ALA A 70 -39.30 36.09 9.78
C ALA A 70 -40.60 35.98 8.96
N GLY A 71 -40.58 36.49 7.71
CA GLY A 71 -41.74 36.50 6.82
C GLY A 71 -41.87 35.24 5.96
N ARG A 72 -43.07 34.99 5.47
CA ARG A 72 -43.40 33.81 4.63
C ARG A 72 -42.87 33.93 3.17
N THR A 73 -42.43 35.10 2.74
CA THR A 73 -42.07 35.39 1.35
C THR A 73 -40.60 35.17 1.08
N ILE A 74 -40.26 34.43 0.02
CA ILE A 74 -38.89 34.25 -0.47
C ILE A 74 -38.46 35.48 -1.20
N MET A 75 -37.38 36.15 -0.77
CA MET A 75 -36.90 37.43 -1.30
C MET A 75 -35.71 37.31 -2.25
N THR A 76 -34.92 36.29 -2.16
CA THR A 76 -33.68 36.12 -2.92
C THR A 76 -33.96 35.39 -4.23
N THR A 77 -33.46 35.92 -5.35
CA THR A 77 -33.61 35.32 -6.69
C THR A 77 -32.31 34.79 -7.26
N GLU A 78 -31.16 35.18 -6.69
CA GLU A 78 -29.83 34.87 -7.19
C GLU A 78 -28.94 34.34 -6.06
N PRO A 79 -27.96 33.45 -6.36
CA PRO A 79 -26.93 33.07 -5.41
C PRO A 79 -26.13 34.28 -4.94
N LYS A 80 -25.89 34.40 -3.68
CA LYS A 80 -25.05 35.41 -3.08
C LYS A 80 -23.78 34.79 -2.51
N PHE A 81 -22.66 35.39 -2.91
CA PHE A 81 -21.39 35.05 -2.30
C PHE A 81 -21.15 35.88 -1.04
N ILE A 82 -20.91 35.26 0.06
CA ILE A 82 -20.81 35.87 1.39
C ILE A 82 -19.49 35.47 2.07
N PRO A 83 -18.60 36.40 2.32
CA PRO A 83 -18.57 37.76 1.82
C PRO A 83 -18.30 37.82 0.30
N GLU A 84 -18.54 38.97 -0.33
CA GLU A 84 -18.35 39.15 -1.79
C GLU A 84 -16.91 38.83 -2.24
N ALA A 85 -15.90 39.17 -1.44
CA ALA A 85 -14.50 38.72 -1.60
C ALA A 85 -14.17 37.65 -0.59
N ALA A 86 -13.52 36.55 -1.04
CA ALA A 86 -13.08 35.49 -0.17
C ALA A 86 -12.14 36.02 0.92
N VAL A 87 -12.37 35.64 2.18
CA VAL A 87 -11.61 36.12 3.33
C VAL A 87 -10.44 35.19 3.55
N PRO A 88 -9.20 35.72 3.56
CA PRO A 88 -8.07 34.96 3.97
C PRO A 88 -8.13 34.68 5.48
N LEU A 89 -8.13 33.42 5.84
CA LEU A 89 -7.96 32.96 7.19
C LEU A 89 -6.47 32.62 7.39
N ALA A 90 -5.78 33.39 8.21
CA ALA A 90 -4.40 33.11 8.58
C ALA A 90 -4.32 31.83 9.41
N LEU A 91 -3.52 30.88 8.96
CA LEU A 91 -3.36 29.56 9.59
C LEU A 91 -2.09 29.57 10.45
N GLU A 92 -2.18 29.11 11.69
CA GLU A 92 -0.98 28.91 12.52
C GLU A 92 -0.10 27.80 11.90
N GLY A 93 1.20 28.09 11.74
CA GLY A 93 2.17 27.18 11.11
C GLY A 93 2.50 27.49 9.64
N GLY A 94 2.01 28.63 9.12
CA GLY A 94 2.32 29.09 7.77
C GLY A 94 1.42 28.44 6.72
N GLY A 95 0.48 29.19 6.26
CA GLY A 95 -0.48 28.85 5.21
C GLY A 95 -1.67 29.80 5.31
N GLU A 96 -2.34 29.99 4.20
CA GLU A 96 -3.51 30.83 4.08
C GLU A 96 -4.58 30.06 3.34
N CYS A 97 -5.79 29.96 3.87
CA CYS A 97 -6.93 29.48 3.12
C CYS A 97 -7.94 30.62 2.96
N ARG A 98 -8.64 30.63 1.85
CA ARG A 98 -9.67 31.62 1.57
C ARG A 98 -11.04 30.97 1.70
N VAL A 99 -11.87 31.48 2.60
CA VAL A 99 -13.21 30.96 2.83
C VAL A 99 -14.27 31.90 2.29
N ARG A 100 -15.25 31.31 1.62
CA ARG A 100 -16.39 32.01 1.08
C ARG A 100 -17.61 31.09 1.11
N LEU A 101 -18.73 31.59 1.61
CA LEU A 101 -20.00 30.88 1.56
C LEU A 101 -20.83 31.36 0.37
N ILE A 102 -21.65 30.46 -0.13
CA ILE A 102 -22.55 30.75 -1.24
C ILE A 102 -23.96 30.43 -0.77
N ASP A 103 -24.79 31.47 -0.61
CA ASP A 103 -26.20 31.33 -0.31
C ASP A 103 -26.99 31.16 -1.60
N CYS A 104 -27.90 30.22 -1.64
CA CYS A 104 -28.83 30.01 -2.75
C CYS A 104 -30.27 29.98 -2.28
N VAL A 105 -31.19 30.16 -3.17
CA VAL A 105 -32.63 30.09 -2.87
C VAL A 105 -33.00 28.71 -2.34
N GLY A 106 -32.56 27.68 -3.03
CA GLY A 106 -32.91 26.28 -2.77
C GLY A 106 -34.03 25.80 -3.69
N TYR A 107 -34.25 24.49 -3.70
CA TYR A 107 -35.34 23.88 -4.46
C TYR A 107 -36.68 24.15 -3.79
N MET A 108 -37.69 24.37 -4.62
CA MET A 108 -39.03 24.65 -4.14
C MET A 108 -39.66 23.46 -3.43
N VAL A 109 -40.52 23.76 -2.47
CA VAL A 109 -41.18 22.77 -1.63
C VAL A 109 -42.69 23.10 -1.64
N GLU A 110 -43.51 22.07 -1.70
CA GLU A 110 -44.97 22.23 -1.65
C GLU A 110 -45.37 22.95 -0.36
N GLY A 111 -46.21 23.99 -0.49
CA GLY A 111 -46.63 24.82 0.64
C GLY A 111 -45.70 26.02 0.93
N ALA A 112 -44.60 26.19 0.20
CA ALA A 112 -43.77 27.39 0.30
C ALA A 112 -44.47 28.58 -0.38
N MET A 113 -44.54 29.72 0.29
CA MET A 113 -45.17 30.94 -0.25
C MET A 113 -44.13 31.87 -0.89
N GLY A 114 -44.56 32.64 -1.90
CA GLY A 114 -43.76 33.69 -2.53
C GLY A 114 -43.21 33.33 -3.93
N HIS A 115 -43.64 32.18 -4.47
CA HIS A 115 -43.37 31.79 -5.86
C HIS A 115 -44.51 32.17 -6.81
N GLU A 116 -45.66 32.55 -6.26
CA GLU A 116 -46.85 33.04 -6.98
C GLU A 116 -47.19 34.48 -6.57
N GLU A 117 -47.68 35.28 -7.51
CA GLU A 117 -48.18 36.61 -7.34
C GLU A 117 -49.46 36.71 -8.14
N ASP A 118 -50.59 37.06 -7.47
CA ASP A 118 -51.93 37.12 -8.05
C ASP A 118 -52.38 35.83 -8.78
N ASP A 119 -52.17 34.65 -8.14
CA ASP A 119 -52.46 33.32 -8.69
C ASP A 119 -51.74 33.01 -10.02
N LYS A 120 -50.61 33.66 -10.26
CA LYS A 120 -49.73 33.40 -11.41
C LYS A 120 -48.30 33.16 -10.93
N PRO A 121 -47.48 32.37 -11.69
CA PRO A 121 -46.09 32.23 -11.36
C PRO A 121 -45.41 33.60 -11.33
N ARG A 122 -44.70 33.89 -10.25
CA ARG A 122 -43.92 35.12 -10.11
C ARG A 122 -42.76 35.11 -11.13
N MET A 123 -42.76 36.12 -12.02
CA MET A 123 -41.69 36.27 -13.03
C MET A 123 -40.52 37.05 -12.43
N VAL A 124 -39.31 36.62 -12.70
CA VAL A 124 -38.06 37.22 -12.19
C VAL A 124 -37.00 37.29 -13.28
N LYS A 125 -36.15 38.33 -13.22
CA LYS A 125 -34.91 38.38 -14.03
C LYS A 125 -33.84 37.53 -13.40
N SER A 126 -33.13 36.81 -14.23
CA SER A 126 -32.01 35.98 -13.81
C SER A 126 -30.80 36.25 -14.72
N PRO A 127 -29.57 36.24 -14.19
CA PRO A 127 -28.35 36.48 -14.99
C PRO A 127 -28.12 35.46 -16.12
N TRP A 128 -28.80 34.31 -16.05
CA TRP A 128 -28.61 33.19 -16.97
C TRP A 128 -29.64 33.16 -18.12
N PHE A 129 -30.60 34.06 -18.11
CA PHE A 129 -31.66 34.13 -19.13
C PHE A 129 -31.86 35.56 -19.57
N GLU A 130 -32.08 35.75 -20.86
CA GLU A 130 -32.32 37.09 -21.43
C GLU A 130 -33.74 37.61 -21.11
N GLU A 131 -34.69 36.70 -20.97
CA GLU A 131 -36.08 37.00 -20.65
C GLU A 131 -36.40 36.72 -19.20
N GLU A 132 -37.51 37.33 -18.71
CA GLU A 132 -38.04 37.00 -17.39
C GLU A 132 -38.57 35.58 -17.37
N ILE A 133 -38.19 34.80 -16.35
CA ILE A 133 -38.57 33.43 -16.19
C ILE A 133 -39.34 33.21 -14.88
N PRO A 134 -40.11 32.13 -14.74
CA PRO A 134 -40.73 31.78 -13.49
C PRO A 134 -39.72 31.65 -12.35
N PHE A 135 -40.08 32.14 -11.17
CA PHE A 135 -39.23 32.12 -9.97
C PHE A 135 -38.67 30.72 -9.64
N ASP A 136 -39.50 29.69 -9.80
CA ASP A 136 -39.13 28.32 -9.54
C ASP A 136 -37.96 27.88 -10.43
N LEU A 137 -38.04 28.21 -11.73
CA LEU A 137 -36.98 27.89 -12.69
C LEU A 137 -35.68 28.66 -12.37
N ALA A 138 -35.80 29.94 -11.95
CA ALA A 138 -34.65 30.73 -11.53
C ALA A 138 -33.98 30.15 -10.26
N ALA A 139 -34.78 29.75 -9.29
CA ALA A 139 -34.32 29.14 -8.04
C ALA A 139 -33.61 27.79 -8.28
N GLU A 140 -34.18 26.94 -9.14
CA GLU A 140 -33.58 25.68 -9.55
C GLU A 140 -32.24 25.90 -10.27
N THR A 141 -32.21 26.74 -11.27
CA THR A 141 -31.03 27.05 -12.05
C THR A 141 -29.91 27.64 -11.17
N GLY A 142 -30.25 28.56 -10.29
CA GLY A 142 -29.32 29.18 -9.36
C GLY A 142 -28.76 28.14 -8.36
N THR A 143 -29.61 27.30 -7.80
CA THR A 143 -29.17 26.25 -6.87
C THR A 143 -28.25 25.24 -7.57
N ARG A 144 -28.63 24.80 -8.77
CA ARG A 144 -27.82 23.88 -9.56
C ARG A 144 -26.44 24.48 -9.90
N LYS A 145 -26.40 25.76 -10.28
CA LYS A 145 -25.14 26.47 -10.55
C LYS A 145 -24.23 26.56 -9.33
N VAL A 146 -24.79 26.77 -8.14
CA VAL A 146 -24.00 26.70 -6.89
C VAL A 146 -23.41 25.32 -6.70
N ILE A 147 -24.20 24.27 -6.92
CA ILE A 147 -23.75 22.88 -6.79
C ILE A 147 -22.68 22.57 -7.84
N THR A 148 -22.88 22.89 -9.11
CA THR A 148 -21.97 22.49 -10.21
C THR A 148 -20.71 23.33 -10.30
N ASP A 149 -20.86 24.66 -10.36
CA ASP A 149 -19.83 25.58 -10.85
C ASP A 149 -19.09 26.30 -9.72
N HIS A 150 -19.75 26.55 -8.59
CA HIS A 150 -19.26 27.55 -7.64
C HIS A 150 -18.77 26.96 -6.30
N SER A 151 -19.20 25.77 -5.90
CA SER A 151 -18.80 25.19 -4.62
C SER A 151 -17.69 24.16 -4.75
N THR A 152 -16.76 24.15 -3.79
CA THR A 152 -15.77 23.07 -3.61
C THR A 152 -16.26 22.00 -2.63
N ILE A 153 -17.08 22.40 -1.66
CA ILE A 153 -17.74 21.52 -0.69
C ILE A 153 -19.20 21.91 -0.56
N GLY A 154 -20.06 20.95 -0.22
CA GLY A 154 -21.49 21.16 -0.01
C GLY A 154 -21.90 21.04 1.46
N ILE A 155 -22.79 21.91 1.90
CA ILE A 155 -23.55 21.76 3.14
C ILE A 155 -25.02 21.74 2.76
N VAL A 156 -25.64 20.57 2.87
CA VAL A 156 -27.06 20.39 2.60
C VAL A 156 -27.83 20.67 3.89
N VAL A 157 -28.70 21.68 3.89
CA VAL A 157 -29.53 22.00 5.04
C VAL A 157 -30.94 21.54 4.77
N THR A 158 -31.43 20.59 5.56
CA THR A 158 -32.80 20.11 5.58
C THR A 158 -33.43 20.31 6.98
N THR A 159 -34.63 19.86 7.20
CA THR A 159 -35.34 20.04 8.47
C THR A 159 -36.26 18.85 8.82
N ASP A 160 -36.52 18.66 10.09
CA ASP A 160 -37.56 17.75 10.60
C ASP A 160 -38.98 18.33 10.53
N GLY A 161 -39.14 19.55 10.00
CA GLY A 161 -40.40 20.26 9.96
C GLY A 161 -40.66 21.16 11.18
N SER A 162 -39.91 21.06 12.26
CA SER A 162 -40.13 21.82 13.50
C SER A 162 -39.88 23.32 13.42
N ILE A 163 -39.11 23.74 12.41
CA ILE A 163 -38.68 25.15 12.23
C ILE A 163 -39.64 25.99 11.39
N SER A 164 -40.62 25.38 10.73
CA SER A 164 -41.58 26.02 9.84
C SER A 164 -42.95 25.39 9.95
N GLU A 165 -43.96 26.00 9.31
CA GLU A 165 -45.31 25.42 9.24
C GLU A 165 -45.45 24.37 8.12
N ILE A 166 -44.37 24.06 7.38
CA ILE A 166 -44.37 23.10 6.27
C ILE A 166 -44.01 21.73 6.86
N PRO A 167 -44.81 20.67 6.60
CA PRO A 167 -44.56 19.34 7.11
C PRO A 167 -43.31 18.71 6.49
N ARG A 168 -42.65 17.81 7.21
CA ARG A 168 -41.41 17.14 6.80
C ARG A 168 -41.50 16.47 5.41
N GLU A 169 -42.62 15.84 5.13
CA GLU A 169 -42.88 15.09 3.90
C GLU A 169 -42.76 15.97 2.65
N SER A 170 -43.15 17.25 2.74
CA SER A 170 -43.03 18.19 1.63
C SER A 170 -41.57 18.52 1.22
N TYR A 171 -40.61 18.30 2.15
CA TYR A 171 -39.20 18.58 1.89
C TYR A 171 -38.49 17.43 1.15
N LEU A 172 -39.00 16.20 1.25
CA LEU A 172 -38.35 15.00 0.77
C LEU A 172 -37.94 15.06 -0.73
N PRO A 173 -38.83 15.45 -1.67
CA PRO A 173 -38.47 15.46 -3.09
C PRO A 173 -37.32 16.42 -3.41
N ALA A 174 -37.35 17.62 -2.81
CA ALA A 174 -36.33 18.64 -2.99
C ALA A 174 -34.99 18.26 -2.33
N GLU A 175 -35.04 17.61 -1.15
CA GLU A 175 -33.89 17.08 -0.45
C GLU A 175 -33.19 15.98 -1.24
N GLN A 176 -33.94 14.99 -1.72
CA GLN A 176 -33.41 13.89 -2.54
C GLN A 176 -32.72 14.41 -3.80
N ARG A 177 -33.32 15.40 -4.45
CA ARG A 177 -32.74 16.00 -5.65
C ARG A 177 -31.39 16.67 -5.38
N VAL A 178 -31.28 17.45 -4.29
CA VAL A 178 -30.01 18.11 -3.92
C VAL A 178 -28.93 17.07 -3.64
N VAL A 179 -29.27 16.03 -2.89
CA VAL A 179 -28.32 14.95 -2.54
C VAL A 179 -27.85 14.23 -3.80
N GLN A 180 -28.77 13.86 -4.69
CA GLN A 180 -28.45 13.20 -5.94
C GLN A 180 -27.52 14.05 -6.82
N GLU A 181 -27.78 15.33 -7.01
CA GLU A 181 -26.94 16.23 -7.82
C GLU A 181 -25.51 16.38 -7.26
N LEU A 182 -25.35 16.43 -5.93
CA LEU A 182 -24.05 16.46 -5.28
C LEU A 182 -23.30 15.13 -5.43
N GLU A 183 -24.02 14.00 -5.39
CA GLU A 183 -23.45 12.68 -5.58
C GLU A 183 -22.94 12.46 -7.01
N GLU A 184 -23.75 12.81 -8.00
CA GLU A 184 -23.38 12.72 -9.43
C GLU A 184 -22.09 13.48 -9.75
N LEU A 185 -21.84 14.59 -9.04
CA LEU A 185 -20.65 15.40 -9.18
C LEU A 185 -19.45 14.92 -8.34
N GLY A 186 -19.67 13.95 -7.46
CA GLY A 186 -18.63 13.44 -6.56
C GLY A 186 -18.10 14.48 -5.55
N LYS A 187 -18.87 15.55 -5.28
CA LYS A 187 -18.47 16.58 -4.32
C LYS A 187 -18.59 16.11 -2.88
N PRO A 188 -17.64 16.46 -2.01
CA PRO A 188 -17.77 16.17 -0.59
C PRO A 188 -18.84 17.06 0.03
N PHE A 189 -19.77 16.45 0.79
CA PHE A 189 -20.84 17.20 1.48
C PHE A 189 -21.31 16.47 2.73
N VAL A 190 -21.91 17.22 3.63
CA VAL A 190 -22.63 16.73 4.81
C VAL A 190 -24.06 17.26 4.80
N ILE A 191 -24.95 16.57 5.49
CA ILE A 191 -26.36 16.95 5.63
C ILE A 191 -26.59 17.46 7.05
N LEU A 192 -27.15 18.65 7.18
CA LEU A 192 -27.58 19.23 8.44
C LEU A 192 -29.10 19.11 8.56
N LEU A 193 -29.55 18.33 9.52
CA LEU A 193 -30.95 18.25 9.89
C LEU A 193 -31.27 19.36 10.92
N ASN A 194 -31.77 20.47 10.43
CA ASN A 194 -32.11 21.62 11.27
C ASN A 194 -33.41 21.39 12.04
N SER A 195 -33.33 21.39 13.36
CA SER A 195 -34.42 21.15 14.29
C SER A 195 -34.40 22.16 15.42
N THR A 196 -35.58 22.45 15.97
CA THR A 196 -35.70 23.19 17.22
C THR A 196 -35.31 22.36 18.46
N HIS A 197 -35.28 21.02 18.32
CA HIS A 197 -34.88 20.08 19.36
C HIS A 197 -33.93 19.01 18.81
N PRO A 198 -32.68 19.38 18.49
CA PRO A 198 -31.71 18.46 17.83
C PRO A 198 -31.35 17.25 18.66
N ASP A 199 -31.48 17.36 20.00
CA ASP A 199 -31.18 16.27 20.94
C ASP A 199 -32.37 15.33 21.20
N ALA A 200 -33.57 15.62 20.69
CA ALA A 200 -34.71 14.76 20.85
C ALA A 200 -34.50 13.37 20.24
N PRO A 201 -34.98 12.29 20.89
CA PRO A 201 -34.80 10.93 20.35
C PRO A 201 -35.35 10.76 18.93
N GLU A 202 -36.44 11.42 18.61
CA GLU A 202 -37.11 11.38 17.30
C GLU A 202 -36.24 12.04 16.23
N THR A 203 -35.65 13.20 16.54
CA THR A 203 -34.74 13.91 15.61
C THR A 203 -33.45 13.11 15.36
N ARG A 204 -32.90 12.48 16.41
CA ARG A 204 -31.73 11.60 16.28
C ARG A 204 -32.06 10.34 15.50
N ALA A 205 -33.25 9.75 15.69
CA ALA A 205 -33.69 8.60 14.90
C ALA A 205 -33.83 8.96 13.42
N LEU A 206 -34.45 10.11 13.11
CA LEU A 206 -34.57 10.62 11.75
C LEU A 206 -33.19 10.90 11.13
N ALA A 207 -32.27 11.49 11.87
CA ALA A 207 -30.93 11.71 11.38
C ALA A 207 -30.22 10.40 11.01
N ALA A 208 -30.34 9.36 11.84
CA ALA A 208 -29.79 8.04 11.59
C ALA A 208 -30.44 7.35 10.36
N GLU A 209 -31.76 7.49 10.19
CA GLU A 209 -32.49 6.99 9.02
C GLU A 209 -31.99 7.66 7.72
N LEU A 210 -31.83 8.98 7.74
CA LEU A 210 -31.30 9.74 6.61
C LEU A 210 -29.84 9.37 6.31
N GLU A 211 -29.01 9.17 7.34
CA GLU A 211 -27.63 8.73 7.19
C GLU A 211 -27.55 7.35 6.53
N GLN A 212 -28.41 6.43 6.93
CA GLN A 212 -28.51 5.11 6.31
C GLN A 212 -29.02 5.17 4.87
N SER A 213 -30.01 6.02 4.60
CA SER A 213 -30.64 6.16 3.28
C SER A 213 -29.69 6.78 2.24
N TYR A 214 -28.99 7.85 2.62
CA TYR A 214 -28.11 8.59 1.73
C TYR A 214 -26.64 8.12 1.78
N GLY A 215 -26.26 7.30 2.75
CA GLY A 215 -24.85 6.90 2.94
C GLY A 215 -23.93 8.10 3.20
N ARG A 216 -24.45 9.22 3.75
CA ARG A 216 -23.74 10.47 4.03
C ARG A 216 -23.88 10.86 5.48
N CYS A 217 -22.90 11.58 6.02
CA CYS A 217 -22.97 12.07 7.38
C CYS A 217 -24.13 13.04 7.56
N VAL A 218 -25.03 12.73 8.51
CA VAL A 218 -26.18 13.58 8.88
C VAL A 218 -26.01 14.06 10.31
N LEU A 219 -26.07 15.37 10.51
CA LEU A 219 -25.92 16.01 11.82
C LEU A 219 -27.22 16.73 12.19
N ALA A 220 -27.85 16.31 13.29
CA ALA A 220 -28.96 17.03 13.87
C ALA A 220 -28.43 18.28 14.60
N VAL A 221 -28.89 19.46 14.22
CA VAL A 221 -28.41 20.74 14.74
C VAL A 221 -29.53 21.75 14.86
N SER A 222 -29.37 22.72 15.77
CA SER A 222 -30.12 23.98 15.71
C SER A 222 -29.30 25.05 15.05
N CYS A 223 -29.68 25.44 13.83
CA CYS A 223 -28.94 26.50 13.09
C CYS A 223 -28.96 27.84 13.84
N LEU A 224 -29.89 28.06 14.74
CA LEU A 224 -29.94 29.27 15.55
C LEU A 224 -28.90 29.28 16.68
N ASP A 225 -28.56 28.12 17.22
CA ASP A 225 -27.74 27.98 18.42
C ASP A 225 -26.34 27.43 18.12
N LEU A 226 -25.95 27.38 16.84
CA LEU A 226 -24.61 26.93 16.43
C LEU A 226 -23.54 27.83 17.03
N ASP A 227 -22.62 27.21 17.75
CA ASP A 227 -21.40 27.81 18.26
C ASP A 227 -20.18 27.42 17.39
N ALA A 228 -19.02 27.96 17.72
CA ALA A 228 -17.78 27.69 16.99
C ALA A 228 -17.37 26.21 17.07
N ALA A 229 -17.58 25.53 18.19
CA ALA A 229 -17.24 24.12 18.37
C ALA A 229 -18.12 23.19 17.49
N ALA A 230 -19.43 23.45 17.45
CA ALA A 230 -20.34 22.72 16.57
C ALA A 230 -20.01 22.92 15.09
N LEU A 231 -19.68 24.15 14.70
CA LEU A 231 -19.25 24.45 13.32
C LEU A 231 -17.95 23.74 12.93
N ASN A 232 -16.99 23.68 13.83
CA ASN A 232 -15.76 22.88 13.60
C ASN A 232 -16.04 21.39 13.46
N THR A 233 -16.94 20.86 14.27
CA THR A 233 -17.37 19.46 14.14
C THR A 233 -17.99 19.20 12.76
N ILE A 234 -18.81 20.11 12.26
CA ILE A 234 -19.38 20.04 10.91
C ILE A 234 -18.28 20.02 9.85
N LEU A 235 -17.31 20.95 9.93
CA LEU A 235 -16.18 20.99 9.01
C LEU A 235 -15.29 19.75 9.07
N GLN A 236 -15.04 19.20 10.26
CA GLN A 236 -14.32 17.93 10.40
C GLN A 236 -15.08 16.79 9.72
N LYS A 237 -16.40 16.71 9.87
CA LYS A 237 -17.20 15.69 9.18
C LYS A 237 -17.15 15.84 7.67
N VAL A 238 -17.07 17.07 7.15
CA VAL A 238 -16.84 17.31 5.70
C VAL A 238 -15.51 16.71 5.24
N LEU A 239 -14.43 16.84 6.03
CA LEU A 239 -13.13 16.24 5.69
C LEU A 239 -13.19 14.72 5.50
N TYR A 240 -13.99 14.04 6.32
CA TYR A 240 -14.17 12.60 6.20
C TYR A 240 -14.99 12.19 4.96
N GLU A 241 -15.76 13.11 4.36
CA GLU A 241 -16.48 12.85 3.11
C GLU A 241 -15.62 13.07 1.85
N PHE A 242 -14.39 13.60 1.97
CA PHE A 242 -13.48 13.70 0.83
C PHE A 242 -13.05 12.32 0.34
N PRO A 243 -12.83 12.17 -0.99
CA PRO A 243 -12.35 10.92 -1.56
C PRO A 243 -10.94 10.60 -1.06
N VAL A 244 -10.64 9.33 -0.88
CA VAL A 244 -9.26 8.87 -0.70
C VAL A 244 -8.52 9.05 -2.02
N ARG A 245 -7.33 9.64 -1.98
CA ARG A 245 -6.45 9.82 -3.15
C ARG A 245 -5.44 8.71 -3.30
N GLU A 246 -4.92 8.26 -2.17
CA GLU A 246 -3.86 7.26 -2.14
C GLU A 246 -4.00 6.36 -0.92
N LEU A 247 -3.89 5.05 -1.15
CA LEU A 247 -3.78 4.03 -0.12
C LEU A 247 -2.36 3.47 -0.18
N ASP A 248 -1.58 3.74 0.87
CA ASP A 248 -0.21 3.25 1.01
C ASP A 248 -0.20 2.00 1.91
N PHE A 249 0.08 0.83 1.31
CA PHE A 249 0.16 -0.44 2.03
C PHE A 249 1.61 -0.72 2.44
N ALA A 250 1.90 -0.57 3.73
CA ALA A 250 3.20 -0.88 4.29
C ALA A 250 3.32 -2.39 4.55
N LEU A 251 4.06 -3.08 3.69
CA LEU A 251 4.38 -4.50 3.79
C LEU A 251 5.76 -4.72 4.43
N PRO A 252 6.01 -5.89 5.05
CA PRO A 252 7.35 -6.28 5.45
C PRO A 252 8.32 -6.27 4.26
N ARG A 253 9.51 -5.70 4.46
CA ARG A 253 10.49 -5.51 3.37
C ARG A 253 10.86 -6.79 2.63
N TRP A 254 10.90 -7.93 3.33
CA TRP A 254 11.25 -9.21 2.71
C TRP A 254 10.23 -9.64 1.63
N VAL A 255 8.96 -9.25 1.76
CA VAL A 255 7.92 -9.53 0.75
C VAL A 255 8.22 -8.83 -0.57
N THR A 256 8.72 -7.59 -0.51
CA THR A 256 9.06 -6.81 -1.72
C THR A 256 10.33 -7.30 -2.41
N MET A 257 11.13 -8.16 -1.74
CA MET A 257 12.34 -8.75 -2.29
C MET A 257 12.11 -10.09 -3.01
N LEU A 258 10.90 -10.65 -2.90
CA LEU A 258 10.53 -11.88 -3.59
C LEU A 258 10.45 -11.67 -5.11
N ASP A 259 10.60 -12.73 -5.85
CA ASP A 259 10.49 -12.71 -7.30
C ASP A 259 9.08 -12.28 -7.74
N LYS A 260 9.04 -11.56 -8.87
CA LYS A 260 7.76 -11.13 -9.48
C LYS A 260 6.93 -12.36 -9.85
N GLY A 261 5.72 -12.40 -9.32
CA GLY A 261 4.81 -13.53 -9.53
C GLY A 261 4.82 -14.59 -8.43
N HIS A 262 5.61 -14.37 -7.35
CA HIS A 262 5.53 -15.20 -6.16
C HIS A 262 4.10 -15.20 -5.60
N TRP A 263 3.61 -16.38 -5.19
CA TRP A 263 2.23 -16.57 -4.74
C TRP A 263 1.81 -15.56 -3.66
N LEU A 264 2.67 -15.32 -2.67
CA LEU A 264 2.41 -14.39 -1.57
C LEU A 264 2.21 -12.95 -2.05
N GLN A 265 3.07 -12.47 -2.96
CA GLN A 265 2.91 -11.13 -3.54
C GLN A 265 1.59 -11.01 -4.30
N THR A 266 1.27 -12.02 -5.11
CA THR A 266 0.05 -12.03 -5.91
C THR A 266 -1.19 -12.01 -5.02
N GLU A 267 -1.22 -12.81 -3.97
CA GLU A 267 -2.34 -12.89 -3.04
C GLU A 267 -2.54 -11.59 -2.25
N VAL A 268 -1.45 -11.07 -1.65
CA VAL A 268 -1.52 -9.82 -0.87
C VAL A 268 -1.87 -8.62 -1.74
N TYR A 269 -1.30 -8.51 -2.95
CA TYR A 269 -1.60 -7.40 -3.85
C TYR A 269 -3.03 -7.48 -4.38
N SER A 270 -3.53 -8.67 -4.71
CA SER A 270 -4.92 -8.86 -5.12
C SER A 270 -5.90 -8.47 -4.00
N ALA A 271 -5.59 -8.86 -2.76
CA ALA A 271 -6.39 -8.47 -1.59
C ALA A 271 -6.35 -6.95 -1.34
N ALA A 272 -5.17 -6.32 -1.51
CA ALA A 272 -5.04 -4.87 -1.40
C ALA A 272 -5.81 -4.12 -2.49
N MET A 273 -5.81 -4.63 -3.73
CA MET A 273 -6.61 -4.06 -4.83
C MET A 273 -8.10 -4.18 -4.55
N ALA A 274 -8.58 -5.36 -4.17
CA ALA A 274 -10.00 -5.58 -3.84
C ALA A 274 -10.46 -4.70 -2.66
N PHE A 275 -9.59 -4.48 -1.68
CA PHE A 275 -9.86 -3.55 -0.59
C PHE A 275 -9.93 -2.09 -1.09
N SER A 276 -9.02 -1.68 -1.97
CA SER A 276 -8.98 -0.31 -2.50
C SER A 276 -10.24 0.04 -3.31
N GLU A 277 -10.86 -0.92 -3.97
CA GLU A 277 -12.12 -0.73 -4.70
C GLU A 277 -13.32 -0.45 -3.77
N GLN A 278 -13.27 -0.92 -2.52
CA GLN A 278 -14.33 -0.73 -1.53
C GLN A 278 -14.20 0.60 -0.78
N VAL A 279 -12.99 1.18 -0.76
CA VAL A 279 -12.68 2.40 -0.03
C VAL A 279 -12.73 3.58 -0.99
N THR A 280 -13.78 4.37 -0.90
CA THR A 280 -13.96 5.56 -1.74
C THR A 280 -13.70 6.86 -0.99
N ARG A 281 -14.00 6.89 0.30
CA ARG A 281 -13.92 8.10 1.15
C ARG A 281 -13.13 7.85 2.42
N MET A 282 -12.63 8.92 3.01
CA MET A 282 -11.86 8.86 4.25
C MET A 282 -12.65 8.23 5.41
N LYS A 283 -13.98 8.43 5.47
CA LYS A 283 -14.86 7.85 6.50
C LYS A 283 -14.94 6.33 6.44
N ASP A 284 -14.84 5.74 5.26
CA ASP A 284 -14.95 4.29 5.07
C ASP A 284 -13.85 3.55 5.84
N LEU A 285 -12.71 4.21 6.05
CA LEU A 285 -11.58 3.70 6.82
C LEU A 285 -11.72 3.94 8.33
N SER A 286 -12.39 5.02 8.73
CA SER A 286 -12.59 5.31 10.16
C SER A 286 -13.68 4.44 10.79
N ALA A 287 -14.68 4.04 10.02
CA ALA A 287 -15.79 3.21 10.48
C ALA A 287 -15.43 1.72 10.59
N SER A 288 -14.48 1.24 9.80
CA SER A 288 -14.13 -0.18 9.71
C SER A 288 -13.20 -0.67 10.81
N GLY A 289 -12.74 0.19 11.73
CA GLY A 289 -11.95 -0.24 12.92
C GLY A 289 -10.67 -1.05 12.64
N GLY A 290 -10.28 -1.14 11.42
CA GLY A 290 -9.17 -1.93 10.88
C GLY A 290 -9.58 -2.56 9.56
N ALA A 291 -8.91 -2.17 8.50
CA ALA A 291 -9.09 -2.73 7.17
C ALA A 291 -8.73 -4.22 7.22
N ALA A 292 -9.70 -5.10 7.18
CA ALA A 292 -9.42 -6.54 7.05
C ALA A 292 -9.13 -6.83 5.58
N LEU A 293 -7.87 -7.03 5.22
CA LEU A 293 -7.51 -7.63 3.93
C LEU A 293 -7.95 -9.10 3.93
N ALA A 294 -8.77 -9.47 2.96
CA ALA A 294 -9.21 -10.85 2.76
C ALA A 294 -8.06 -11.68 2.15
N CYS A 295 -7.09 -12.06 2.97
CA CYS A 295 -5.90 -12.82 2.58
C CYS A 295 -5.51 -13.74 3.72
N ASP A 296 -5.37 -15.03 3.45
CA ASP A 296 -5.04 -16.03 4.47
C ASP A 296 -3.64 -15.84 5.07
N ALA A 297 -2.73 -15.25 4.33
CA ALA A 297 -1.38 -14.92 4.78
C ALA A 297 -1.33 -13.74 5.77
N VAL A 298 -2.38 -12.91 5.81
CA VAL A 298 -2.44 -11.72 6.67
C VAL A 298 -2.99 -12.09 8.04
N GLN A 299 -2.26 -11.71 9.08
CA GLN A 299 -2.71 -11.85 10.47
C GLN A 299 -3.60 -10.68 10.88
N GLN A 300 -3.17 -9.47 10.56
CA GLN A 300 -3.84 -8.23 10.96
C GLN A 300 -3.44 -7.10 10.02
N THR A 301 -4.35 -6.17 9.84
CA THR A 301 -4.07 -4.86 9.24
C THR A 301 -4.34 -3.77 10.26
N ALA A 302 -3.50 -2.75 10.27
CA ALA A 302 -3.64 -1.60 11.16
C ALA A 302 -3.56 -0.30 10.38
N LEU A 303 -4.45 0.63 10.70
CA LEU A 303 -4.36 1.99 10.19
C LEU A 303 -3.19 2.68 10.92
N SER A 304 -2.09 2.92 10.23
CA SER A 304 -0.88 3.49 10.81
C SER A 304 -0.74 5.01 10.60
N GLY A 305 -1.54 5.58 9.71
CA GLY A 305 -1.59 7.02 9.50
C GLY A 305 -2.71 7.42 8.54
N MET A 306 -3.33 8.56 8.83
CA MET A 306 -4.33 9.20 7.97
C MET A 306 -3.98 10.66 7.83
N ASN A 307 -3.66 11.09 6.60
CA ASN A 307 -3.42 12.48 6.28
C ASN A 307 -4.64 13.04 5.55
N LEU A 308 -5.47 13.75 6.30
CA LEU A 308 -6.70 14.33 5.77
C LEU A 308 -6.43 15.42 4.73
N SER A 309 -5.33 16.18 4.89
CA SER A 309 -4.93 17.25 3.97
C SER A 309 -4.58 16.74 2.57
N ASP A 310 -3.85 15.64 2.49
CA ASP A 310 -3.39 15.08 1.21
C ASP A 310 -4.32 13.98 0.69
N GLY A 311 -5.15 13.42 1.58
CA GLY A 311 -6.03 12.29 1.27
C GLY A 311 -5.28 10.97 1.16
N ILE A 312 -4.16 10.86 1.87
CA ILE A 312 -3.31 9.68 1.91
C ILE A 312 -3.60 8.90 3.17
N VAL A 313 -3.81 7.61 3.02
CA VAL A 313 -4.01 6.70 4.15
C VAL A 313 -2.98 5.59 4.10
N ARG A 314 -2.29 5.38 5.21
CA ARG A 314 -1.30 4.32 5.35
C ARG A 314 -1.86 3.17 6.16
N VAL A 315 -1.86 1.99 5.55
CA VAL A 315 -2.30 0.72 6.13
C VAL A 315 -1.10 -0.18 6.31
N THR A 316 -0.77 -0.54 7.54
CA THR A 316 0.29 -1.52 7.83
C THR A 316 -0.30 -2.92 7.79
N VAL A 317 0.31 -3.77 6.99
CA VAL A 317 -0.08 -5.18 6.84
C VAL A 317 0.87 -6.04 7.66
N ILE A 318 0.32 -6.78 8.61
CA ILE A 318 1.05 -7.73 9.46
C ILE A 318 0.73 -9.13 8.97
N LEU A 319 1.74 -9.83 8.48
CA LEU A 319 1.63 -11.20 8.02
C LEU A 319 1.74 -12.19 9.19
N LYS A 320 1.17 -13.38 9.03
CA LYS A 320 1.33 -14.47 9.99
C LYS A 320 2.82 -14.86 10.06
N PRO A 321 3.39 -15.08 11.25
CA PRO A 321 4.80 -15.44 11.39
C PRO A 321 5.18 -16.70 10.61
N GLU A 322 4.28 -17.67 10.52
CA GLU A 322 4.48 -18.95 9.82
C GLU A 322 4.75 -18.75 8.32
N VAL A 323 4.15 -17.71 7.72
CA VAL A 323 4.33 -17.39 6.29
C VAL A 323 5.78 -17.02 5.97
N PHE A 324 6.46 -16.31 6.89
CA PHE A 324 7.88 -16.00 6.71
C PHE A 324 8.74 -17.26 6.60
N TYR A 325 8.53 -18.22 7.51
CA TYR A 325 9.30 -19.47 7.53
C TYR A 325 8.94 -20.37 6.34
N GLN A 326 7.66 -20.41 5.94
CA GLN A 326 7.24 -21.12 4.74
C GLN A 326 7.99 -20.60 3.50
N VAL A 327 7.95 -19.29 3.26
CA VAL A 327 8.64 -18.66 2.13
C VAL A 327 10.14 -18.88 2.21
N LEU A 328 10.74 -18.79 3.41
CA LEU A 328 12.16 -19.03 3.61
C LEU A 328 12.53 -20.47 3.23
N SER A 329 11.70 -21.44 3.63
CA SER A 329 11.89 -22.87 3.28
C SER A 329 11.74 -23.09 1.77
N GLU A 330 10.76 -22.49 1.13
CA GLU A 330 10.56 -22.55 -0.32
C GLU A 330 11.76 -22.00 -1.10
N GLN A 331 12.31 -20.85 -0.68
CA GLN A 331 13.42 -20.20 -1.35
C GLN A 331 14.76 -20.89 -1.12
N THR A 332 14.95 -21.52 0.02
CA THR A 332 16.24 -22.13 0.41
C THR A 332 16.27 -23.63 0.19
N GLY A 333 15.14 -24.30 0.07
CA GLY A 333 15.02 -25.76 0.05
C GLY A 333 15.32 -26.41 1.42
N LEU A 334 15.36 -25.61 2.50
CA LEU A 334 15.64 -26.08 3.85
C LEU A 334 14.34 -26.13 4.68
N GLU A 335 14.21 -27.12 5.53
CA GLU A 335 13.05 -27.25 6.42
C GLU A 335 13.21 -26.31 7.64
N ILE A 336 12.57 -25.15 7.59
CA ILE A 336 12.60 -24.13 8.64
C ILE A 336 11.16 -23.81 9.05
N GLY A 337 10.71 -24.30 10.19
CA GLY A 337 9.33 -24.10 10.65
C GLY A 337 9.13 -22.90 11.57
N ASP A 338 10.16 -22.51 12.31
CA ASP A 338 10.10 -21.47 13.34
C ASP A 338 11.49 -20.87 13.65
N GLU A 339 11.54 -19.96 14.62
CA GLU A 339 12.79 -19.36 15.10
C GLU A 339 13.78 -20.39 15.67
N ALA A 340 13.27 -21.43 16.32
CA ALA A 340 14.11 -22.46 16.93
C ALA A 340 14.82 -23.30 15.86
N GLY A 341 14.19 -23.54 14.72
CA GLY A 341 14.78 -24.21 13.56
C GLY A 341 15.73 -23.32 12.76
N LEU A 342 15.44 -22.01 12.68
CA LEU A 342 16.23 -21.07 11.90
C LEU A 342 17.66 -20.90 12.42
N MET A 343 17.85 -20.77 13.73
CA MET A 343 19.17 -20.50 14.32
C MET A 343 20.18 -21.64 14.09
N PRO A 344 19.86 -22.93 14.35
CA PRO A 344 20.74 -24.03 14.00
C PRO A 344 21.06 -24.13 12.52
N CYS A 345 20.09 -23.82 11.66
CA CYS A 345 20.26 -23.81 10.21
C CYS A 345 21.30 -22.77 9.80
N ILE A 346 21.17 -21.52 10.28
CA ILE A 346 22.14 -20.44 10.00
C ILE A 346 23.54 -20.82 10.49
N LEU A 347 23.65 -21.40 11.70
CA LEU A 347 24.94 -21.82 12.26
C LEU A 347 25.58 -22.92 11.41
N SER A 348 24.78 -23.87 10.92
CA SER A 348 25.25 -24.95 10.04
C SER A 348 25.74 -24.37 8.68
N LEU A 349 24.94 -23.49 8.08
CA LEU A 349 25.32 -22.80 6.84
C LEU A 349 26.58 -21.96 7.00
N ALA A 350 26.71 -21.23 8.11
CA ALA A 350 27.90 -20.43 8.40
C ALA A 350 29.16 -21.29 8.58
N LYS A 351 29.01 -22.50 9.15
CA LYS A 351 30.11 -23.49 9.24
C LYS A 351 30.47 -24.03 7.85
N ALA A 352 29.46 -24.46 7.08
CA ALA A 352 29.65 -24.97 5.74
C ALA A 352 30.28 -23.89 4.82
N SER A 353 29.85 -22.65 4.91
CA SER A 353 30.43 -21.53 4.17
C SER A 353 31.91 -21.31 4.50
N ARG A 354 32.29 -21.38 5.77
CA ARG A 354 33.70 -21.25 6.16
C ARG A 354 34.59 -22.37 5.61
N GLU A 355 34.08 -23.59 5.63
CA GLU A 355 34.82 -24.73 5.05
C GLU A 355 34.90 -24.62 3.52
N TYR A 356 33.83 -24.17 2.86
CA TYR A 356 33.81 -23.94 1.42
C TYR A 356 34.81 -22.84 0.99
N GLU A 357 34.88 -21.72 1.74
CA GLU A 357 35.84 -20.65 1.42
C GLU A 357 37.31 -21.10 1.45
N LYS A 358 37.68 -22.10 2.29
CA LYS A 358 39.00 -22.67 2.32
C LYS A 358 39.37 -23.37 1.02
N ILE A 359 38.39 -24.01 0.37
CA ILE A 359 38.63 -24.82 -0.83
C ILE A 359 38.20 -24.13 -2.13
N ARG A 360 37.49 -23.02 -2.07
CA ARG A 360 36.90 -22.32 -3.20
C ARG A 360 37.89 -21.99 -4.29
N SER A 361 39.05 -21.38 -3.92
CA SER A 361 40.09 -21.02 -4.87
C SER A 361 40.67 -22.25 -5.58
N ALA A 362 40.86 -23.36 -4.86
CA ALA A 362 41.33 -24.60 -5.45
C ALA A 362 40.33 -25.22 -6.42
N LEU A 363 39.02 -25.16 -6.09
CA LEU A 363 37.95 -25.60 -7.00
C LEU A 363 37.92 -24.78 -8.28
N GLU A 364 38.00 -23.45 -8.20
CA GLU A 364 38.07 -22.56 -9.35
C GLU A 364 39.32 -22.90 -10.24
N GLN A 365 40.47 -23.20 -9.63
CA GLN A 365 41.68 -23.65 -10.34
C GLN A 365 41.46 -25.00 -11.04
N VAL A 366 40.82 -25.96 -10.36
CA VAL A 366 40.48 -27.28 -10.94
C VAL A 366 39.58 -27.13 -12.16
N GLU A 367 38.59 -26.26 -12.09
CA GLU A 367 37.74 -26.01 -13.25
C GLU A 367 38.45 -25.38 -14.43
N ALA A 368 39.35 -24.43 -14.16
CA ALA A 368 40.08 -23.70 -15.19
C ALA A 368 41.24 -24.50 -15.81
N THR A 369 41.99 -25.29 -14.99
CA THR A 369 43.24 -25.92 -15.39
C THR A 369 43.27 -27.44 -15.24
N GLY A 370 42.29 -28.01 -14.58
CA GLY A 370 42.27 -29.43 -14.20
C GLY A 370 43.04 -29.74 -12.92
N TYR A 371 43.68 -28.75 -12.27
CA TYR A 371 44.45 -28.93 -11.05
C TYR A 371 44.33 -27.73 -10.13
N GLY A 372 44.10 -27.95 -8.83
CA GLY A 372 43.95 -26.92 -7.82
C GLY A 372 44.64 -27.27 -6.51
N ILE A 373 45.10 -26.26 -5.79
CA ILE A 373 45.85 -26.41 -4.54
C ILE A 373 45.11 -25.64 -3.42
N VAL A 374 44.77 -26.34 -2.33
CA VAL A 374 44.33 -25.71 -1.09
C VAL A 374 45.57 -25.37 -0.27
N MET A 375 45.82 -24.09 -0.11
CA MET A 375 46.95 -23.62 0.69
C MET A 375 46.65 -23.82 2.18
N PRO A 376 47.66 -24.28 2.97
CA PRO A 376 47.46 -24.39 4.42
C PRO A 376 47.25 -23.07 5.10
N THR A 377 46.49 -23.05 6.16
CA THR A 377 46.30 -21.88 7.01
C THR A 377 47.46 -21.73 7.99
N ILE A 378 47.62 -20.52 8.58
CA ILE A 378 48.69 -20.25 9.55
C ILE A 378 48.66 -21.23 10.72
N ASP A 379 47.46 -21.62 11.14
CA ASP A 379 47.24 -22.55 12.28
C ASP A 379 47.64 -23.99 11.98
N GLU A 380 47.78 -24.34 10.70
CA GLU A 380 48.20 -25.65 10.22
C GLU A 380 49.73 -25.73 9.99
N LEU A 381 50.45 -24.60 10.10
CA LEU A 381 51.89 -24.55 9.96
C LEU A 381 52.56 -25.08 11.23
N SER A 382 53.43 -26.04 11.07
CA SER A 382 54.33 -26.54 12.11
C SER A 382 55.73 -26.01 11.86
N LEU A 383 56.31 -25.35 12.84
CA LEU A 383 57.67 -24.84 12.78
C LEU A 383 58.59 -25.75 13.60
N GLU A 384 59.71 -26.22 13.01
CA GLU A 384 60.70 -26.98 13.71
C GLU A 384 61.63 -26.06 14.50
N GLN A 385 62.46 -26.65 15.40
CA GLN A 385 63.38 -25.85 16.21
C GLN A 385 64.45 -25.21 15.30
N PRO A 386 64.71 -23.90 15.46
CA PRO A 386 65.74 -23.23 14.69
C PRO A 386 67.13 -23.84 14.90
N GLU A 387 67.80 -24.17 13.82
CA GLU A 387 69.17 -24.73 13.87
C GLU A 387 70.17 -23.68 13.36
N ILE A 388 71.38 -23.67 13.99
CA ILE A 388 72.45 -22.86 13.52
C ILE A 388 73.22 -23.65 12.45
N VAL A 389 73.29 -23.11 11.26
CA VAL A 389 74.02 -23.72 10.10
C VAL A 389 75.22 -22.85 9.70
N GLN A 390 76.35 -23.52 9.36
CA GLN A 390 77.52 -22.83 8.85
C GLN A 390 77.66 -23.08 7.35
N GLN A 391 77.65 -21.97 6.59
CA GLN A 391 77.80 -22.03 5.10
C GLN A 391 78.87 -21.08 4.65
N GLY A 392 79.94 -21.59 4.03
CA GLY A 392 80.96 -20.76 3.50
C GLY A 392 81.69 -19.82 4.47
N GLY A 393 81.91 -20.24 5.74
CA GLY A 393 82.55 -19.46 6.81
C GLY A 393 81.67 -18.43 7.49
N ARG A 394 80.39 -18.40 7.17
CA ARG A 394 79.34 -17.54 7.84
C ARG A 394 78.29 -18.42 8.57
N TYR A 395 77.75 -17.93 9.67
CA TYR A 395 76.70 -18.60 10.43
C TYR A 395 75.35 -18.02 10.01
N GLY A 396 74.41 -18.91 9.79
CA GLY A 396 73.00 -18.61 9.51
C GLY A 396 72.08 -19.38 10.43
N VAL A 397 70.78 -19.06 10.40
CA VAL A 397 69.74 -19.81 11.09
C VAL A 397 68.90 -20.53 10.04
N ARG A 398 68.76 -21.87 10.19
CA ARG A 398 67.83 -22.65 9.39
C ARG A 398 66.50 -22.72 10.14
N LEU A 399 65.41 -22.41 9.44
CA LEU A 399 64.02 -22.54 9.88
C LEU A 399 63.35 -23.56 8.97
N GLU A 400 62.90 -24.66 9.53
CA GLU A 400 62.12 -25.66 8.77
C GLU A 400 60.67 -25.58 9.22
N ALA A 401 59.76 -25.48 8.25
CA ALA A 401 58.30 -25.49 8.49
C ALA A 401 57.65 -26.52 7.60
N SER A 402 56.67 -27.18 8.14
CA SER A 402 55.82 -28.13 7.41
C SER A 402 54.35 -27.76 7.55
N ALA A 403 53.58 -28.09 6.54
CA ALA A 403 52.12 -27.86 6.55
C ALA A 403 51.43 -28.88 5.62
N PRO A 404 50.25 -29.37 5.99
CA PRO A 404 49.43 -30.15 5.08
C PRO A 404 48.86 -29.28 3.97
N SER A 405 48.85 -29.79 2.74
CA SER A 405 48.21 -29.15 1.58
C SER A 405 47.28 -30.16 0.91
N ILE A 406 46.09 -29.71 0.47
CA ILE A 406 45.16 -30.58 -0.27
C ILE A 406 45.38 -30.30 -1.77
N GLN A 407 45.63 -31.38 -2.53
CA GLN A 407 45.75 -31.34 -3.95
C GLN A 407 44.47 -31.89 -4.62
N MET A 408 43.90 -31.14 -5.53
CA MET A 408 42.67 -31.49 -6.25
C MET A 408 42.97 -31.66 -7.73
N MET A 409 42.55 -32.78 -8.33
CA MET A 409 42.77 -33.07 -9.75
C MET A 409 41.46 -33.48 -10.42
N LYS A 410 41.22 -32.96 -11.63
CA LYS A 410 40.14 -33.39 -12.49
C LYS A 410 40.61 -34.50 -13.42
N ALA A 411 40.02 -35.66 -13.33
CA ALA A 411 40.37 -36.80 -14.18
C ALA A 411 39.12 -37.28 -14.94
N THR A 412 39.30 -37.65 -16.21
CA THR A 412 38.21 -38.23 -17.00
C THR A 412 38.20 -39.76 -16.79
N ILE A 413 37.09 -40.27 -16.31
CA ILE A 413 36.87 -41.70 -16.04
C ILE A 413 36.03 -42.29 -17.18
N HIS A 414 36.48 -43.34 -17.80
CA HIS A 414 35.71 -44.08 -18.78
C HIS A 414 35.18 -45.37 -18.18
N THR A 415 33.88 -45.65 -18.37
CA THR A 415 33.29 -46.92 -18.01
C THR A 415 32.68 -47.58 -19.23
N GLU A 416 32.75 -48.89 -19.28
CA GLU A 416 32.11 -49.72 -20.28
C GLU A 416 31.16 -50.67 -19.61
N ILE A 417 29.93 -50.73 -20.10
CA ILE A 417 28.89 -51.61 -19.58
C ILE A 417 28.47 -52.52 -20.72
N SER A 418 28.61 -53.82 -20.49
CA SER A 418 28.25 -54.86 -21.48
C SER A 418 27.20 -55.80 -20.87
N PRO A 419 25.93 -55.37 -20.77
CA PRO A 419 24.88 -56.23 -20.23
C PRO A 419 24.64 -57.41 -21.19
N ILE A 420 24.53 -58.60 -20.64
CA ILE A 420 24.21 -59.83 -21.39
C ILE A 420 22.69 -59.85 -21.63
N VAL A 421 22.27 -59.71 -22.88
CA VAL A 421 20.85 -59.57 -23.25
C VAL A 421 20.15 -60.87 -23.62
N GLY A 422 20.91 -61.87 -24.02
CA GLY A 422 20.37 -63.17 -24.43
C GLY A 422 20.86 -63.62 -25.79
N THR A 423 20.01 -63.80 -26.77
CA THR A 423 20.40 -64.25 -28.11
C THR A 423 20.87 -63.08 -28.98
N GLU A 424 21.67 -63.39 -30.01
CA GLU A 424 22.20 -62.39 -30.95
C GLU A 424 21.12 -61.46 -31.48
N LYS A 425 20.01 -62.02 -31.91
CA LYS A 425 18.86 -61.26 -32.42
C LYS A 425 18.26 -60.30 -31.38
N GLN A 426 18.17 -60.70 -30.09
CA GLN A 426 17.68 -59.81 -29.01
C GLN A 426 18.63 -58.68 -28.76
N SER A 427 19.92 -58.91 -28.89
CA SER A 427 20.97 -57.87 -28.77
C SER A 427 20.90 -56.87 -29.92
N GLU A 428 20.69 -57.35 -31.13
CA GLU A 428 20.54 -56.49 -32.31
C GLU A 428 19.25 -55.62 -32.20
N ASP A 429 18.12 -56.17 -31.78
CA ASP A 429 16.87 -55.46 -31.58
C ASP A 429 17.04 -54.33 -30.49
N LEU A 430 17.77 -54.66 -29.39
CA LEU A 430 18.05 -53.68 -28.35
C LEU A 430 18.96 -52.55 -28.87
N VAL A 431 20.03 -52.86 -29.60
CA VAL A 431 20.92 -51.88 -30.19
C VAL A 431 20.18 -50.96 -31.14
N GLN A 432 19.32 -51.52 -31.99
CA GLN A 432 18.47 -50.70 -32.86
C GLN A 432 17.55 -49.73 -32.11
N SER A 433 16.91 -50.22 -31.04
CA SER A 433 16.05 -49.37 -30.21
C SER A 433 16.84 -48.23 -29.53
N LEU A 434 18.02 -48.55 -28.96
CA LEU A 434 18.87 -47.54 -28.32
C LEU A 434 19.43 -46.53 -29.32
N LEU A 435 19.77 -46.93 -30.55
CA LEU A 435 20.20 -46.03 -31.62
C LEU A 435 19.06 -45.08 -32.04
N GLN A 436 17.87 -45.59 -32.14
CA GLN A 436 16.69 -44.80 -32.48
C GLN A 436 16.37 -43.78 -31.40
N ASP A 437 16.47 -44.15 -30.14
CA ASP A 437 16.31 -43.22 -28.98
C ASP A 437 17.43 -42.17 -28.96
N PHE A 438 18.67 -42.55 -29.25
CA PHE A 438 19.81 -41.65 -29.35
C PHE A 438 19.67 -40.59 -30.45
N GLU A 439 19.17 -40.98 -31.60
CA GLU A 439 18.91 -40.08 -32.72
C GLU A 439 17.72 -39.15 -32.50
N SER A 440 16.71 -39.62 -31.77
CA SER A 440 15.49 -38.84 -31.52
C SER A 440 15.62 -37.85 -30.36
N ASP A 441 16.16 -38.29 -29.20
CA ASP A 441 16.34 -37.48 -28.00
C ASP A 441 17.43 -38.10 -27.09
N PRO A 442 18.67 -37.61 -27.12
CA PRO A 442 19.75 -38.11 -26.30
C PRO A 442 19.51 -38.04 -24.78
N VAL A 443 18.62 -37.18 -24.32
CA VAL A 443 18.28 -37.06 -22.88
C VAL A 443 17.39 -38.21 -22.44
N LYS A 444 16.41 -38.58 -23.25
CA LYS A 444 15.52 -39.73 -22.97
C LYS A 444 16.25 -41.06 -22.95
N LEU A 445 17.36 -41.19 -23.68
CA LEU A 445 18.20 -42.39 -23.66
C LEU A 445 18.65 -42.77 -22.22
N TRP A 446 18.95 -41.77 -21.40
CA TRP A 446 19.34 -42.00 -20.00
C TRP A 446 18.23 -42.60 -19.13
N GLU A 447 16.96 -42.40 -19.50
CA GLU A 447 15.80 -42.94 -18.83
C GLU A 447 15.38 -44.31 -19.36
N SER A 448 15.97 -44.74 -20.50
CA SER A 448 15.65 -46.05 -21.13
C SER A 448 15.96 -47.19 -20.14
N ASN A 449 14.93 -48.06 -19.96
CA ASN A 449 15.04 -49.16 -19.01
C ASN A 449 15.68 -50.37 -19.69
N ILE A 450 16.83 -50.81 -19.12
CA ILE A 450 17.55 -52.03 -19.55
C ILE A 450 17.58 -52.98 -18.37
N PHE A 451 16.81 -54.04 -18.45
CA PHE A 451 16.69 -55.10 -17.40
C PHE A 451 16.27 -54.57 -16.00
N GLY A 452 15.32 -53.66 -15.98
CA GLY A 452 14.77 -53.18 -14.70
C GLY A 452 15.54 -52.01 -14.06
N LYS A 453 16.63 -51.54 -14.70
CA LYS A 453 17.40 -50.36 -14.30
C LYS A 453 17.46 -49.37 -15.46
N SER A 454 17.49 -48.08 -15.17
CA SER A 454 17.72 -47.09 -16.20
C SER A 454 19.17 -47.16 -16.70
N LEU A 455 19.41 -46.72 -17.96
CA LEU A 455 20.78 -46.63 -18.48
C LEU A 455 21.64 -45.73 -17.58
N HIS A 456 21.08 -44.65 -17.07
CA HIS A 456 21.74 -43.76 -16.11
C HIS A 456 22.20 -44.53 -14.84
N GLU A 457 21.36 -45.37 -14.24
CA GLU A 457 21.71 -46.17 -13.06
C GLU A 457 22.82 -47.18 -13.35
N LEU A 458 22.76 -47.85 -14.51
CA LEU A 458 23.78 -48.82 -14.90
C LEU A 458 25.15 -48.15 -15.14
N VAL A 459 25.18 -47.02 -15.80
CA VAL A 459 26.41 -46.23 -16.03
C VAL A 459 26.96 -45.72 -14.72
N ASN A 460 26.09 -45.21 -13.84
CA ASN A 460 26.49 -44.70 -12.52
C ASN A 460 27.07 -45.80 -11.64
N ASP A 461 26.45 -46.96 -11.59
CA ASP A 461 26.97 -48.14 -10.91
C ASP A 461 28.35 -48.55 -11.41
N GLY A 462 28.55 -48.56 -12.73
CA GLY A 462 29.83 -48.83 -13.37
C GLY A 462 30.92 -47.81 -13.03
N LEU A 463 30.61 -46.55 -13.02
CA LEU A 463 31.51 -45.48 -12.63
C LEU A 463 31.85 -45.54 -11.13
N GLN A 464 30.85 -45.71 -10.27
CA GLN A 464 31.05 -45.81 -8.83
C GLN A 464 31.99 -47.01 -8.51
N ASN A 465 31.74 -48.15 -9.13
CA ASN A 465 32.60 -49.33 -8.95
C ASN A 465 34.05 -49.03 -9.31
N LYS A 466 34.34 -48.36 -10.42
CA LYS A 466 35.71 -48.00 -10.77
C LYS A 466 36.35 -47.00 -9.79
N LEU A 467 35.59 -46.01 -9.35
CA LEU A 467 36.06 -44.97 -8.42
C LEU A 467 36.30 -45.50 -7.01
N LEU A 468 35.41 -46.35 -6.50
CA LEU A 468 35.50 -46.91 -5.13
C LEU A 468 36.51 -48.04 -5.01
N HIS A 469 36.77 -48.77 -6.10
CA HIS A 469 37.68 -49.93 -6.10
C HIS A 469 39.16 -49.55 -6.47
N MET A 470 39.54 -48.25 -6.42
CA MET A 470 40.96 -47.90 -6.48
C MET A 470 41.68 -48.49 -5.25
N PRO A 471 42.65 -49.39 -5.41
CA PRO A 471 43.37 -50.00 -4.30
C PRO A 471 43.98 -48.96 -3.37
N GLN A 472 43.94 -49.25 -2.06
CA GLN A 472 44.54 -48.33 -1.08
C GLN A 472 46.00 -48.08 -1.32
N GLU A 473 46.73 -49.14 -1.74
CA GLU A 473 48.16 -49.04 -2.13
C GLU A 473 48.39 -48.07 -3.26
N ALA A 474 47.51 -48.02 -4.28
CA ALA A 474 47.59 -47.10 -5.36
C ALA A 474 47.38 -45.63 -4.90
N ARG A 475 46.41 -45.38 -3.99
CA ARG A 475 46.16 -44.05 -3.41
C ARG A 475 47.37 -43.56 -2.63
N THR A 476 47.93 -44.41 -1.76
CA THR A 476 49.12 -44.10 -0.96
C THR A 476 50.34 -43.79 -1.89
N LYS A 477 50.53 -44.62 -2.91
CA LYS A 477 51.62 -44.39 -3.87
C LYS A 477 51.51 -43.10 -4.66
N MET A 478 50.31 -42.73 -5.03
CA MET A 478 50.03 -41.43 -5.66
C MET A 478 50.34 -40.27 -4.71
N GLN A 479 49.93 -40.35 -3.46
CA GLN A 479 50.20 -39.34 -2.44
C GLN A 479 51.70 -39.21 -2.18
N GLU A 480 52.42 -40.28 -1.94
CA GLU A 480 53.89 -40.29 -1.74
C GLU A 480 54.63 -39.67 -2.94
N THR A 481 54.18 -39.99 -4.16
CA THR A 481 54.77 -39.44 -5.37
C THR A 481 54.55 -37.94 -5.49
N LEU A 482 53.32 -37.45 -5.17
CA LEU A 482 53.02 -36.02 -5.15
C LEU A 482 53.83 -35.27 -4.10
N GLU A 483 53.95 -35.83 -2.88
CA GLU A 483 54.75 -35.24 -1.81
C GLU A 483 56.23 -35.14 -2.22
N GLN A 484 56.79 -36.18 -2.85
CA GLN A 484 58.16 -36.21 -3.32
C GLN A 484 58.38 -35.17 -4.46
N VAL A 485 57.42 -35.06 -5.39
CA VAL A 485 57.49 -34.07 -6.48
C VAL A 485 57.46 -32.64 -5.95
N ILE A 486 56.61 -32.37 -4.94
CA ILE A 486 56.46 -31.02 -4.37
C ILE A 486 57.67 -30.65 -3.52
N ASN A 487 58.18 -31.55 -2.67
CA ASN A 487 59.24 -31.26 -1.71
C ASN A 487 60.66 -31.31 -2.31
N GLU A 488 60.93 -32.24 -3.23
CA GLU A 488 62.27 -32.41 -3.81
C GLU A 488 62.45 -31.71 -5.17
N GLY A 489 61.34 -31.34 -5.79
CA GLY A 489 61.30 -30.80 -7.14
C GLY A 489 61.64 -31.85 -8.18
N CYS A 490 60.77 -32.08 -9.13
CA CYS A 490 61.00 -33.03 -10.21
C CYS A 490 61.30 -32.36 -11.52
N THR A 491 62.50 -32.60 -12.02
CA THR A 491 62.92 -32.08 -13.36
C THR A 491 62.86 -33.16 -14.46
N GLY A 492 62.32 -34.35 -14.15
CA GLY A 492 62.31 -35.51 -15.05
C GLY A 492 60.94 -36.15 -15.23
N LEU A 493 60.92 -37.30 -15.88
CA LEU A 493 59.74 -38.12 -16.14
C LEU A 493 59.24 -38.76 -14.81
N ILE A 494 57.99 -38.51 -14.46
CA ILE A 494 57.36 -39.15 -13.32
C ILE A 494 56.80 -40.50 -13.78
N CYS A 495 57.30 -41.59 -13.22
CA CYS A 495 56.75 -42.94 -13.46
C CYS A 495 56.16 -43.48 -12.17
N ILE A 496 54.83 -43.64 -12.14
CA ILE A 496 54.12 -44.27 -11.03
C ILE A 496 53.90 -45.73 -11.37
N LEU A 497 54.62 -46.62 -10.71
CA LEU A 497 54.41 -48.08 -10.78
C LEU A 497 53.35 -48.46 -9.72
N LEU A 498 52.14 -48.76 -10.23
CA LEU A 498 50.99 -49.22 -9.42
C LEU A 498 51.06 -50.72 -9.20
#